data_053e0a89841855642fdf5132993b1b0d
#
_entry.id   053e0a89841855642fdf5132993b1b0d
#
_cell.length_a   1.000
_cell.length_b   1.000
_cell.length_c   1.000
_cell.angle_alpha   90.00
_cell.angle_beta   90.00
_cell.angle_gamma   90.00
#
_symmetry.space_group_name_H-M   'P 1'
#
loop_
_entity.id
_entity.type
_entity.pdbx_description
1 polymer ?
#
loop_
_entity_poly.entity_id
_entity_poly.type
_entity_poly.pdbx_seq_one_letter_code
_entity_poly.pdbx_strand_id
1 'polypeptide(L)'
;MNLSAQKTAEHARAADGARHNHEAPPLKRHTTRSEFDVSGLTALPQVDVLYSYVQPSPALVPALMASGVRGIVFAGSGAGDISPIEREALKPLLSLPASSRPVLVRSSRTGNGRVLARPEYDSAGMVPADNLSPQKARILLMLALTRTHDLSEIRRMFAEY
;
A
#
# COMPACT_ATOMS: atom_id res chain seq x y z
N MET A 1 3.49 -5.82 -51.77
CA MET A 1 2.99 -5.15 -50.58
C MET A 1 3.79 -5.70 -49.41
N ASN A 2 4.58 -4.86 -48.73
CA ASN A 2 5.70 -5.31 -47.87
C ASN A 2 5.24 -5.49 -46.40
N LEU A 3 5.05 -6.73 -46.00
CA LEU A 3 4.64 -7.10 -44.60
C LEU A 3 5.64 -6.63 -43.52
N SER A 4 6.91 -6.41 -43.89
CA SER A 4 7.93 -5.93 -42.95
C SER A 4 7.73 -4.48 -42.53
N ALA A 5 7.25 -3.63 -43.45
CA ALA A 5 7.00 -2.21 -43.19
C ALA A 5 5.77 -2.01 -42.27
N GLN A 6 4.76 -2.88 -42.38
CA GLN A 6 3.59 -2.83 -41.49
C GLN A 6 3.93 -3.21 -40.04
N LYS A 7 4.73 -4.26 -39.82
CA LYS A 7 5.17 -4.66 -38.47
C LYS A 7 6.03 -3.60 -37.79
N THR A 8 6.87 -2.90 -38.55
CA THR A 8 7.71 -1.81 -38.00
C THR A 8 6.85 -0.60 -37.59
N ALA A 9 5.80 -0.28 -38.35
CA ALA A 9 4.88 0.80 -38.02
C ALA A 9 3.98 0.49 -36.80
N GLU A 10 3.58 -0.76 -36.62
CA GLU A 10 2.82 -1.21 -35.43
C GLU A 10 3.68 -1.17 -34.16
N HIS A 11 4.95 -1.61 -34.22
CA HIS A 11 5.88 -1.50 -33.11
C HIS A 11 6.22 -0.06 -32.73
N ALA A 12 6.32 0.84 -33.71
CA ALA A 12 6.55 2.26 -33.46
C ALA A 12 5.33 2.94 -32.79
N ARG A 13 4.11 2.55 -33.16
CA ARG A 13 2.88 3.06 -32.51
C ARG A 13 2.67 2.52 -31.10
N ALA A 14 3.08 1.27 -30.83
CA ALA A 14 3.03 0.69 -29.48
C ALA A 14 4.05 1.37 -28.55
N ALA A 15 5.21 1.82 -29.07
CA ALA A 15 6.21 2.54 -28.28
C ALA A 15 5.82 4.00 -27.98
N ASP A 16 5.02 4.65 -28.84
CA ASP A 16 4.59 6.05 -28.62
C ASP A 16 3.41 6.19 -27.63
N GLY A 17 2.71 5.10 -27.32
CA GLY A 17 1.66 5.05 -26.29
C GLY A 17 2.20 4.99 -24.84
N ALA A 18 3.50 4.80 -24.66
CA ALA A 18 4.13 4.68 -23.34
C ALA A 18 4.90 5.96 -22.95
N ARG A 19 4.46 7.12 -23.37
CA ARG A 19 4.87 8.38 -22.72
C ARG A 19 4.23 8.38 -21.33
N HIS A 20 4.91 7.80 -20.38
CA HIS A 20 4.67 8.05 -18.98
C HIS A 20 4.81 9.57 -18.81
N ASN A 21 3.69 10.26 -18.61
CA ASN A 21 3.71 11.61 -18.10
C ASN A 21 4.52 11.56 -16.79
N HIS A 22 5.78 11.96 -16.86
CA HIS A 22 6.58 12.28 -15.68
C HIS A 22 6.02 13.58 -15.09
N GLU A 23 4.78 13.53 -14.66
CA GLU A 23 4.26 14.56 -13.80
C GLU A 23 5.10 14.50 -12.52
N ALA A 24 5.78 15.60 -12.21
CA ALA A 24 6.57 15.67 -10.99
C ALA A 24 5.68 15.26 -9.81
N PRO A 25 6.12 14.34 -8.96
CA PRO A 25 5.30 13.91 -7.84
C PRO A 25 4.89 15.14 -7.03
N PRO A 26 3.63 15.23 -6.59
CA PRO A 26 3.17 16.37 -5.82
C PRO A 26 4.07 16.55 -4.59
N LEU A 27 4.33 17.82 -4.23
CA LEU A 27 5.11 18.14 -3.03
C LEU A 27 4.40 17.54 -1.82
N LYS A 28 5.07 16.58 -1.19
CA LYS A 28 4.56 15.90 -0.01
C LYS A 28 4.62 16.81 1.23
N ARG A 29 3.68 16.63 2.16
CA ARG A 29 3.76 17.25 3.49
C ARG A 29 4.90 16.64 4.29
N HIS A 30 5.61 17.49 5.04
CA HIS A 30 6.61 17.01 6.00
C HIS A 30 6.86 18.04 7.10
N THR A 31 7.43 17.58 8.21
CA THR A 31 7.93 18.35 9.36
C THR A 31 6.99 19.48 9.82
N THR A 32 7.29 20.74 9.54
CA THR A 32 6.56 21.93 10.03
C THR A 32 5.11 22.03 9.54
N ARG A 33 4.76 21.32 8.47
CA ARG A 33 3.38 21.23 7.94
C ARG A 33 2.67 19.93 8.29
N SER A 34 3.27 19.14 9.19
CA SER A 34 2.66 17.89 9.68
C SER A 34 1.38 18.19 10.47
N GLU A 35 0.37 17.39 10.24
CA GLU A 35 -0.86 17.42 11.04
C GLU A 35 -0.79 16.53 12.30
N PHE A 36 0.32 15.80 12.48
CA PHE A 36 0.50 14.88 13.60
C PHE A 36 1.19 15.58 14.76
N ASP A 37 0.55 15.50 15.93
CA ASP A 37 1.15 15.91 17.20
C ASP A 37 1.33 14.65 18.08
N VAL A 38 2.56 14.39 18.47
CA VAL A 38 2.94 13.24 19.30
C VAL A 38 3.35 13.64 20.72
N SER A 39 3.32 14.93 21.05
CA SER A 39 3.84 15.48 22.32
C SER A 39 3.15 14.92 23.57
N GLY A 40 1.87 14.53 23.44
CA GLY A 40 1.06 13.96 24.54
C GLY A 40 0.94 12.43 24.52
N LEU A 41 1.60 11.76 23.59
CA LEU A 41 1.43 10.31 23.42
C LEU A 41 2.45 9.54 24.27
N THR A 42 1.97 8.59 25.05
CA THR A 42 2.80 7.64 25.80
C THR A 42 3.14 6.38 24.98
N ALA A 43 2.32 6.06 23.98
CA ALA A 43 2.55 4.95 23.07
C ALA A 43 1.86 5.21 21.73
N LEU A 44 2.37 4.60 20.67
CA LEU A 44 1.76 4.59 19.36
C LEU A 44 0.98 3.28 19.14
N PRO A 45 -0.10 3.31 18.32
CA PRO A 45 -0.82 2.10 17.92
C PRO A 45 0.13 1.08 17.30
N GLN A 46 -0.02 -0.20 17.66
CA GLN A 46 0.79 -1.27 17.10
C GLN A 46 0.47 -1.46 15.61
N VAL A 47 1.49 -1.35 14.78
CA VAL A 47 1.45 -1.62 13.34
C VAL A 47 2.62 -2.51 12.99
N ASP A 48 2.38 -3.62 12.31
CA ASP A 48 3.42 -4.53 11.90
C ASP A 48 3.60 -4.57 10.38
N VAL A 49 4.78 -5.01 9.95
CA VAL A 49 5.12 -5.16 8.52
C VAL A 49 5.16 -6.64 8.20
N LEU A 50 4.35 -7.07 7.23
CA LEU A 50 4.36 -8.42 6.70
C LEU A 50 5.03 -8.43 5.32
N TYR A 51 6.19 -9.06 5.24
CA TYR A 51 6.91 -9.22 3.97
C TYR A 51 6.30 -10.35 3.15
N SER A 52 5.83 -10.02 1.95
CA SER A 52 5.38 -11.01 0.96
C SER A 52 6.57 -11.69 0.29
N TYR A 53 6.54 -13.00 0.19
CA TYR A 53 7.52 -13.82 -0.50
C TYR A 53 6.87 -15.06 -1.11
N VAL A 54 7.65 -15.87 -1.83
CA VAL A 54 7.15 -17.12 -2.42
C VAL A 54 6.81 -18.10 -1.30
N GLN A 55 5.58 -18.62 -1.31
CA GLN A 55 5.06 -19.57 -0.31
C GLN A 55 5.13 -19.05 1.15
N PRO A 56 4.54 -17.89 1.47
CA PRO A 56 4.49 -17.40 2.84
C PRO A 56 3.61 -18.34 3.69
N SER A 57 3.92 -18.40 4.99
CA SER A 57 3.06 -19.15 5.91
C SER A 57 1.66 -18.55 5.96
N PRO A 58 0.59 -19.34 5.76
CA PRO A 58 -0.79 -18.84 5.89
C PRO A 58 -1.14 -18.45 7.34
N ALA A 59 -0.36 -18.88 8.32
CA ALA A 59 -0.58 -18.56 9.73
C ALA A 59 -0.15 -17.13 10.12
N LEU A 60 0.63 -16.43 9.29
CA LEU A 60 1.17 -15.10 9.64
C LEU A 60 0.06 -14.05 9.82
N VAL A 61 -0.91 -13.99 8.91
CA VAL A 61 -2.03 -13.05 9.01
C VAL A 61 -2.89 -13.32 10.24
N PRO A 62 -3.36 -14.58 10.50
CA PRO A 62 -4.07 -14.90 11.73
C PRO A 62 -3.27 -14.61 13.00
N ALA A 63 -1.97 -14.85 13.01
CA ALA A 63 -1.11 -14.56 14.17
C ALA A 63 -1.02 -13.06 14.46
N LEU A 64 -0.88 -12.23 13.45
CA LEU A 64 -0.92 -10.77 13.59
C LEU A 64 -2.27 -10.31 14.13
N MET A 65 -3.36 -10.89 13.65
CA MET A 65 -4.69 -10.59 14.17
C MET A 65 -4.83 -10.93 15.65
N ALA A 66 -4.34 -12.10 16.04
CA ALA A 66 -4.40 -12.55 17.44
C ALA A 66 -3.55 -11.68 18.38
N SER A 67 -2.49 -11.02 17.85
CA SER A 67 -1.66 -10.08 18.63
C SER A 67 -2.31 -8.72 18.87
N GLY A 68 -3.46 -8.44 18.25
CA GLY A 68 -4.19 -7.19 18.44
C GLY A 68 -3.62 -5.98 17.71
N VAL A 69 -2.87 -6.19 16.62
CA VAL A 69 -2.36 -5.09 15.80
C VAL A 69 -3.48 -4.21 15.27
N ARG A 70 -3.23 -2.89 15.23
CA ARG A 70 -4.17 -1.89 14.71
C ARG A 70 -3.99 -1.64 13.22
N GLY A 71 -2.85 -2.05 12.67
CA GLY A 71 -2.54 -1.94 11.25
C GLY A 71 -1.53 -2.98 10.78
N ILE A 72 -1.61 -3.35 9.51
CA ILE A 72 -0.67 -4.26 8.85
C ILE A 72 -0.21 -3.59 7.55
N VAL A 73 1.10 -3.43 7.39
CA VAL A 73 1.71 -2.99 6.15
C VAL A 73 2.25 -4.21 5.40
N PHE A 74 1.67 -4.52 4.26
CA PHE A 74 2.19 -5.56 3.37
C PHE A 74 3.35 -5.01 2.55
N ALA A 75 4.54 -5.56 2.74
CA ALA A 75 5.71 -5.30 1.93
C ALA A 75 5.70 -6.24 0.71
N GLY A 76 4.85 -5.90 -0.26
CA GLY A 76 4.60 -6.72 -1.45
C GLY A 76 5.74 -6.69 -2.47
N SER A 77 5.65 -7.52 -3.49
CA SER A 77 6.57 -7.51 -4.62
C SER A 77 6.17 -6.47 -5.66
N GLY A 78 7.11 -5.99 -6.46
CA GLY A 78 6.86 -5.03 -7.54
C GLY A 78 5.99 -3.85 -7.11
N ALA A 79 4.84 -3.67 -7.70
CA ALA A 79 3.87 -2.62 -7.38
C ALA A 79 3.03 -2.91 -6.11
N GLY A 80 3.61 -3.60 -5.14
CA GLY A 80 2.96 -3.93 -3.87
C GLY A 80 2.04 -5.14 -3.96
N ASP A 81 2.34 -6.09 -4.84
CA ASP A 81 1.55 -7.30 -4.98
C ASP A 81 1.81 -8.26 -3.81
N ILE A 82 0.73 -8.71 -3.19
CA ILE A 82 0.74 -9.73 -2.15
C ILE A 82 0.46 -11.12 -2.73
N SER A 83 0.97 -12.15 -2.11
CA SER A 83 0.83 -13.51 -2.62
C SER A 83 -0.62 -14.00 -2.60
N PRO A 84 -0.99 -14.97 -3.45
CA PRO A 84 -2.32 -15.60 -3.38
C PRO A 84 -2.61 -16.22 -2.00
N ILE A 85 -1.60 -16.80 -1.34
CA ILE A 85 -1.75 -17.41 0.00
C ILE A 85 -2.13 -16.34 1.03
N GLU A 86 -1.49 -15.18 1.01
CA GLU A 86 -1.80 -14.08 1.91
C GLU A 86 -3.20 -13.51 1.62
N ARG A 87 -3.60 -13.39 0.34
CA ARG A 87 -4.95 -12.95 -0.01
C ARG A 87 -6.03 -13.91 0.51
N GLU A 88 -5.80 -15.21 0.42
CA GLU A 88 -6.73 -16.21 1.00
C GLU A 88 -6.79 -16.07 2.54
N ALA A 89 -5.64 -15.91 3.20
CA ALA A 89 -5.58 -15.72 4.64
C ALA A 89 -6.26 -14.43 5.13
N LEU A 90 -6.41 -13.43 4.26
CA LEU A 90 -7.14 -12.18 4.57
C LEU A 90 -8.67 -12.32 4.49
N LYS A 91 -9.22 -13.29 3.77
CA LYS A 91 -10.68 -13.40 3.57
C LYS A 91 -11.49 -13.41 4.87
N PRO A 92 -11.14 -14.18 5.91
CA PRO A 92 -11.87 -14.14 7.18
C PRO A 92 -11.85 -12.76 7.82
N LEU A 93 -10.70 -12.07 7.74
CA LEU A 93 -10.56 -10.72 8.24
C LEU A 93 -11.45 -9.73 7.50
N LEU A 94 -11.51 -9.81 6.18
CA LEU A 94 -12.31 -8.91 5.34
C LEU A 94 -13.82 -9.10 5.56
N SER A 95 -14.24 -10.20 6.12
CA SER A 95 -15.64 -10.46 6.51
C SER A 95 -16.05 -9.76 7.81
N LEU A 96 -15.09 -9.27 8.60
CA LEU A 96 -15.37 -8.51 9.81
C LEU A 96 -15.80 -7.08 9.48
N PRO A 97 -16.57 -6.41 10.35
CA PRO A 97 -16.85 -4.99 10.25
C PRO A 97 -15.55 -4.17 10.16
N ALA A 98 -15.53 -3.11 9.35
CA ALA A 98 -14.35 -2.27 9.15
C ALA A 98 -13.76 -1.72 10.46
N SER A 99 -14.61 -1.42 11.44
CA SER A 99 -14.19 -0.93 12.75
C SER A 99 -13.50 -1.98 13.63
N SER A 100 -13.66 -3.27 13.31
CA SER A 100 -13.13 -4.40 14.11
C SER A 100 -11.88 -5.02 13.50
N ARG A 101 -11.42 -4.52 12.35
CA ARG A 101 -10.24 -5.04 11.67
C ARG A 101 -9.10 -4.02 11.62
N PRO A 102 -7.83 -4.46 11.58
CA PRO A 102 -6.72 -3.55 11.38
C PRO A 102 -6.81 -2.87 10.03
N VAL A 103 -6.24 -1.67 9.93
CA VAL A 103 -6.06 -1.00 8.65
C VAL A 103 -4.95 -1.70 7.85
N LEU A 104 -5.25 -2.02 6.60
CA LEU A 104 -4.35 -2.71 5.70
C LEU A 104 -3.72 -1.71 4.73
N VAL A 105 -2.39 -1.70 4.66
CA VAL A 105 -1.62 -0.85 3.75
C VAL A 105 -0.78 -1.73 2.83
N ARG A 106 -0.72 -1.39 1.54
CA ARG A 106 0.19 -2.03 0.59
C ARG A 106 1.37 -1.12 0.29
N SER A 107 2.59 -1.63 0.47
CA SER A 107 3.84 -0.99 0.10
C SER A 107 4.69 -1.96 -0.73
N SER A 108 5.77 -1.48 -1.31
CA SER A 108 6.69 -2.31 -2.08
C SER A 108 7.97 -2.61 -1.30
N ARG A 109 8.40 -3.88 -1.28
CA ARG A 109 9.69 -4.29 -0.72
C ARG A 109 10.87 -4.08 -1.66
N THR A 110 10.60 -3.72 -2.93
CA THR A 110 11.65 -3.62 -3.96
C THR A 110 12.41 -2.30 -3.92
N GLY A 111 11.97 -1.35 -3.09
CA GLY A 111 12.65 -0.06 -2.92
C GLY A 111 12.47 0.95 -4.05
N ASN A 112 11.85 0.57 -5.16
CA ASN A 112 11.61 1.41 -6.32
C ASN A 112 10.17 1.29 -6.81
N GLY A 113 9.66 2.37 -7.46
CA GLY A 113 8.32 2.41 -8.03
C GLY A 113 7.27 2.90 -7.04
N ARG A 114 6.06 3.02 -7.55
CA ARG A 114 4.89 3.50 -6.79
C ARG A 114 3.87 2.38 -6.63
N VAL A 115 3.26 2.32 -5.46
CA VAL A 115 2.13 1.44 -5.16
C VAL A 115 0.85 2.26 -5.28
N LEU A 116 0.17 2.12 -6.42
CA LEU A 116 -1.05 2.88 -6.72
C LEU A 116 -2.31 2.09 -6.33
N ALA A 117 -3.43 2.81 -6.26
CA ALA A 117 -4.74 2.22 -6.12
C ALA A 117 -5.03 1.20 -7.24
N ARG A 118 -5.65 0.08 -6.88
CA ARG A 118 -6.10 -0.96 -7.82
C ARG A 118 -7.43 -1.53 -7.34
N PRO A 119 -8.41 -1.72 -8.24
CA PRO A 119 -9.77 -2.15 -7.86
C PRO A 119 -9.82 -3.38 -6.97
N GLU A 120 -8.97 -4.38 -7.25
CA GLU A 120 -8.94 -5.64 -6.50
C GLU A 120 -8.48 -5.47 -5.04
N TYR A 121 -7.66 -4.47 -4.75
CA TYR A 121 -7.20 -4.16 -3.38
C TYR A 121 -8.05 -3.09 -2.72
N ASP A 122 -8.58 -2.15 -3.50
CA ASP A 122 -9.44 -1.08 -2.99
C ASP A 122 -10.77 -1.63 -2.47
N SER A 123 -11.33 -2.64 -3.15
CA SER A 123 -12.52 -3.38 -2.70
C SER A 123 -12.30 -4.12 -1.38
N ALA A 124 -11.07 -4.55 -1.12
CA ALA A 124 -10.65 -5.13 0.16
C ALA A 124 -10.35 -4.06 1.24
N GLY A 125 -10.49 -2.77 0.93
CA GLY A 125 -10.19 -1.67 1.86
C GLY A 125 -8.70 -1.45 2.12
N MET A 126 -7.82 -1.92 1.24
CA MET A 126 -6.39 -1.70 1.38
C MET A 126 -6.00 -0.29 0.91
N VAL A 127 -5.07 0.33 1.62
CA VAL A 127 -4.54 1.67 1.32
C VAL A 127 -3.22 1.52 0.55
N PRO A 128 -3.06 2.15 -0.62
CA PRO A 128 -1.77 2.17 -1.31
C PRO A 128 -0.80 3.14 -0.61
N ALA A 129 0.44 2.70 -0.42
CA ALA A 129 1.48 3.52 0.24
C ALA A 129 2.23 4.45 -0.71
N ASP A 130 1.85 4.53 -1.96
CA ASP A 130 2.52 5.32 -2.99
C ASP A 130 4.02 4.97 -3.07
N ASN A 131 4.90 5.91 -2.85
CA ASN A 131 6.36 5.76 -2.89
C ASN A 131 6.98 5.47 -1.51
N LEU A 132 6.17 5.31 -0.48
CA LEU A 132 6.67 5.02 0.87
C LEU A 132 7.18 3.57 0.96
N SER A 133 8.41 3.40 1.45
CA SER A 133 8.90 2.09 1.83
C SER A 133 8.04 1.48 2.95
N PRO A 134 8.04 0.16 3.15
CA PRO A 134 7.25 -0.47 4.20
C PRO A 134 7.51 0.13 5.59
N GLN A 135 8.76 0.47 5.89
CA GLN A 135 9.15 1.09 7.16
C GLN A 135 8.56 2.48 7.33
N LYS A 136 8.61 3.32 6.28
CA LYS A 136 8.01 4.67 6.29
C LYS A 136 6.48 4.59 6.34
N ALA A 137 5.88 3.71 5.54
CA ALA A 137 4.44 3.46 5.54
C ALA A 137 3.95 3.01 6.93
N ARG A 138 4.73 2.16 7.63
CA ARG A 138 4.44 1.76 9.00
C ARG A 138 4.37 2.96 9.95
N ILE A 139 5.35 3.83 9.92
CA ILE A 139 5.38 5.03 10.79
C ILE A 139 4.20 5.95 10.47
N LEU A 140 3.94 6.22 9.18
CA LEU A 140 2.80 7.04 8.80
C LEU A 140 1.47 6.44 9.25
N LEU A 141 1.30 5.11 9.12
CA LEU A 141 0.09 4.44 9.60
C LEU A 141 -0.05 4.52 11.13
N MET A 142 1.03 4.34 11.88
CA MET A 142 1.01 4.52 13.35
C MET A 142 0.53 5.93 13.72
N LEU A 143 1.04 6.96 13.04
CA LEU A 143 0.64 8.35 13.26
C LEU A 143 -0.82 8.58 12.84
N ALA A 144 -1.24 8.09 11.69
CA ALA A 144 -2.63 8.21 11.22
C ALA A 144 -3.61 7.59 12.22
N LEU A 145 -3.30 6.41 12.75
CA LEU A 145 -4.12 5.68 13.71
C LEU A 145 -4.21 6.35 15.10
N THR A 146 -3.37 7.34 15.41
CA THR A 146 -3.58 8.19 16.60
C THR A 146 -4.73 9.17 16.41
N ARG A 147 -5.15 9.43 15.17
CA ARG A 147 -6.17 10.42 14.84
C ARG A 147 -7.49 9.81 14.38
N THR A 148 -7.43 8.77 13.56
CA THR A 148 -8.62 8.22 12.90
C THR A 148 -8.45 6.76 12.52
N HIS A 149 -9.60 6.08 12.35
CA HIS A 149 -9.72 4.78 11.70
C HIS A 149 -10.49 4.87 10.37
N ASP A 150 -10.87 6.08 9.95
CA ASP A 150 -11.52 6.31 8.67
C ASP A 150 -10.55 6.07 7.52
N LEU A 151 -10.87 5.11 6.66
CA LEU A 151 -10.03 4.74 5.51
C LEU A 151 -9.89 5.87 4.50
N SER A 152 -10.88 6.74 4.35
CA SER A 152 -10.82 7.87 3.42
C SER A 152 -9.79 8.89 3.89
N GLU A 153 -9.78 9.20 5.18
CA GLU A 153 -8.80 10.08 5.78
C GLU A 153 -7.39 9.49 5.77
N ILE A 154 -7.26 8.19 6.07
CA ILE A 154 -5.96 7.51 6.00
C ILE A 154 -5.43 7.52 4.56
N ARG A 155 -6.26 7.26 3.53
CA ARG A 155 -5.86 7.38 2.13
C ARG A 155 -5.40 8.79 1.77
N ARG A 156 -6.11 9.83 2.24
CA ARG A 156 -5.68 11.22 2.07
C ARG A 156 -4.29 11.45 2.66
N MET A 157 -4.06 11.01 3.91
CA MET A 157 -2.75 11.13 4.56
C MET A 157 -1.65 10.44 3.73
N PHE A 158 -1.88 9.22 3.24
CA PHE A 158 -0.90 8.52 2.39
C PHE A 158 -0.67 9.18 1.03
N ALA A 159 -1.64 9.94 0.52
CA ALA A 159 -1.49 10.72 -0.70
C ALA A 159 -0.72 12.03 -0.46
N GLU A 160 -0.79 12.62 0.74
CA GLU A 160 -0.19 13.91 1.07
C GLU A 160 1.22 13.81 1.69
N TYR A 161 1.57 12.71 2.33
CA TYR A 161 2.86 12.44 2.97
C TYR A 161 3.68 11.42 2.17
#